data_2f1eb7febf2cfe7457320c88c57f9604
#
_entry.id   2f1eb7febf2cfe7457320c88c57f9604
#
_cell.length_a   1.000
_cell.length_b   1.000
_cell.length_c   1.000
_cell.angle_alpha   90.00
_cell.angle_beta   90.00
_cell.angle_gamma   90.00
#
_symmetry.space_group_name_H-M   'P 1'
#
loop_
_entity.id
_entity.type
_entity.pdbx_description
1 polymer ?
#
loop_
_entity_poly.entity_id
_entity_poly.type
_entity_poly.pdbx_seq_one_letter_code
_entity_poly.pdbx_strand_id
1 'polypeptide(L)'
;EETAQKVYDNLDFQRGVQAYLSSIQIASMAGMRKGMLNFGPANTTVLLFENLMDSKALWLTPNTVSIYMAMWLELGDEPMVIETPPNVLGIIDDHWFNYVADFGNAGPDKGKGGKFLIIPPGYKGDIPKGYHVAHTKTYGHWVIWRGSQVNGDTAPAVNTTKKIFRVYPLSQKGNPPEMNFINVSGKFHNTIHRMDYEIFEEINEVVQAEPAEGQNPELLGLLASIGIKKGQPFEPDARMKKILTEAADVGAVTVRALAARPREDKFYYYPGESVWATPFPGGSHEFIEDGAVVIDGRAYFHFYATGITPAMTSKMVGKGSQYAMAYTDADGKSLDGWKVLEKYDYERHGKVRVEDGRLVLEKGEPATGVRYEGK
;
A
#
# COMPACT_ATOMS: atom_id res chain seq x y z
N GLU A 1 -39.71 -22.25 3.58
CA GLU A 1 -39.31 -20.83 3.42
C GLU A 1 -38.31 -20.41 4.51
N GLU A 2 -38.60 -20.58 5.81
CA GLU A 2 -37.71 -20.18 6.91
C GLU A 2 -36.34 -20.87 6.87
N THR A 3 -36.28 -22.16 6.52
CA THR A 3 -35.01 -22.90 6.40
C THR A 3 -34.18 -22.39 5.25
N ALA A 4 -34.77 -22.06 4.10
CA ALA A 4 -34.07 -21.49 2.95
C ALA A 4 -33.48 -20.11 3.29
N GLN A 5 -34.23 -19.27 4.02
CA GLN A 5 -33.76 -17.96 4.44
C GLN A 5 -32.52 -18.07 5.35
N LYS A 6 -32.52 -18.97 6.34
CA LYS A 6 -31.36 -19.22 7.20
C LYS A 6 -30.11 -19.66 6.44
N VAL A 7 -30.32 -20.52 5.41
CA VAL A 7 -29.22 -20.96 4.54
C VAL A 7 -28.66 -19.79 3.72
N TYR A 8 -29.54 -18.93 3.18
CA TYR A 8 -29.12 -17.76 2.41
C TYR A 8 -28.44 -16.70 3.29
N ASP A 9 -28.93 -16.47 4.51
CA ASP A 9 -28.26 -15.55 5.45
C ASP A 9 -26.83 -16.03 5.78
N ASN A 10 -26.65 -17.34 5.98
CA ASN A 10 -25.33 -17.91 6.20
C ASN A 10 -24.43 -17.79 4.96
N LEU A 11 -24.97 -18.03 3.77
CA LEU A 11 -24.23 -17.86 2.51
C LEU A 11 -23.80 -16.41 2.29
N ASP A 12 -24.69 -15.45 2.53
CA ASP A 12 -24.40 -14.03 2.40
C ASP A 12 -23.31 -13.61 3.40
N PHE A 13 -23.36 -14.10 4.64
CA PHE A 13 -22.32 -13.87 5.64
C PHE A 13 -20.96 -14.41 5.20
N GLN A 14 -20.91 -15.67 4.73
CA GLN A 14 -19.66 -16.27 4.24
C GLN A 14 -19.06 -15.47 3.06
N ARG A 15 -19.92 -15.05 2.12
CA ARG A 15 -19.52 -14.18 0.99
C ARG A 15 -19.04 -12.81 1.46
N GLY A 16 -19.68 -12.23 2.46
CA GLY A 16 -19.24 -10.97 3.07
C GLY A 16 -17.85 -11.07 3.68
N VAL A 17 -17.57 -12.13 4.47
CA VAL A 17 -16.23 -12.38 5.03
C VAL A 17 -15.21 -12.57 3.92
N GLN A 18 -15.52 -13.40 2.91
CA GLN A 18 -14.60 -13.66 1.81
C GLN A 18 -14.36 -12.40 0.94
N ALA A 19 -15.41 -11.61 0.69
CA ALA A 19 -15.29 -10.34 -0.02
C ALA A 19 -14.42 -9.35 0.75
N TYR A 20 -14.58 -9.24 2.07
CA TYR A 20 -13.69 -8.45 2.93
C TYR A 20 -12.24 -8.85 2.72
N LEU A 21 -11.88 -10.11 2.99
CA LEU A 21 -10.50 -10.61 2.94
C LEU A 21 -9.88 -10.52 1.53
N SER A 22 -10.69 -10.70 0.50
CA SER A 22 -10.22 -10.69 -0.90
C SER A 22 -10.09 -9.30 -1.49
N SER A 23 -10.59 -8.24 -0.82
CA SER A 23 -10.68 -6.89 -1.38
C SER A 23 -10.05 -5.79 -0.52
N ILE A 24 -9.30 -6.15 0.53
CA ILE A 24 -8.60 -5.17 1.41
C ILE A 24 -7.69 -4.26 0.58
N GLN A 25 -7.00 -4.79 -0.43
CA GLN A 25 -6.15 -4.01 -1.33
C GLN A 25 -6.94 -2.92 -2.06
N ILE A 26 -8.19 -3.19 -2.44
CA ILE A 26 -9.07 -2.23 -3.13
C ILE A 26 -9.45 -1.10 -2.16
N ALA A 27 -9.89 -1.46 -0.95
CA ALA A 27 -10.19 -0.48 0.10
C ALA A 27 -8.97 0.35 0.49
N SER A 28 -7.77 -0.27 0.53
CA SER A 28 -6.51 0.43 0.82
C SER A 28 -6.24 1.54 -0.20
N MET A 29 -6.49 1.29 -1.49
CA MET A 29 -6.36 2.32 -2.53
C MET A 29 -7.42 3.42 -2.40
N ALA A 30 -8.66 3.09 -2.06
CA ALA A 30 -9.70 4.08 -1.78
C ALA A 30 -9.32 4.98 -0.61
N GLY A 31 -8.82 4.41 0.49
CA GLY A 31 -8.34 5.15 1.66
C GLY A 31 -7.17 6.08 1.31
N MET A 32 -6.20 5.62 0.54
CA MET A 32 -5.08 6.44 0.07
C MET A 32 -5.56 7.59 -0.83
N ARG A 33 -6.43 7.31 -1.81
CA ARG A 33 -7.03 8.33 -2.68
C ARG A 33 -7.71 9.41 -1.86
N LYS A 34 -8.59 9.02 -0.96
CA LYS A 34 -9.34 9.93 -0.08
C LYS A 34 -8.41 10.79 0.77
N GLY A 35 -7.42 10.17 1.41
CA GLY A 35 -6.45 10.88 2.26
C GLY A 35 -5.61 11.90 1.49
N MET A 36 -5.22 11.60 0.26
CA MET A 36 -4.44 12.50 -0.58
C MET A 36 -5.27 13.65 -1.15
N LEU A 37 -6.47 13.37 -1.66
CA LEU A 37 -7.33 14.38 -2.26
C LEU A 37 -7.87 15.41 -1.26
N ASN A 38 -7.77 15.18 0.04
CA ASN A 38 -8.04 16.19 1.07
C ASN A 38 -7.07 17.39 1.01
N PHE A 39 -5.91 17.24 0.37
CA PHE A 39 -4.91 18.31 0.25
C PHE A 39 -5.00 19.07 -1.08
N GLY A 40 -5.68 18.53 -2.06
CA GLY A 40 -5.85 19.16 -3.36
C GLY A 40 -6.20 18.17 -4.46
N PRO A 41 -6.43 18.67 -5.68
CA PRO A 41 -6.88 17.84 -6.79
C PRO A 41 -5.79 16.86 -7.26
N ALA A 42 -6.24 15.74 -7.85
CA ALA A 42 -5.40 14.80 -8.57
C ALA A 42 -4.56 15.48 -9.66
N ASN A 43 -3.53 14.83 -10.13
CA ASN A 43 -2.63 15.22 -11.23
C ASN A 43 -1.77 16.48 -10.98
N THR A 44 -2.14 17.33 -10.05
CA THR A 44 -1.43 18.60 -9.79
C THR A 44 -0.87 18.70 -8.38
N THR A 45 -1.44 17.99 -7.40
CA THR A 45 -1.04 18.09 -5.99
C THR A 45 -0.10 16.96 -5.59
N VAL A 46 1.07 17.32 -5.10
CA VAL A 46 2.06 16.42 -4.52
C VAL A 46 2.13 16.65 -3.01
N LEU A 47 1.87 15.61 -2.24
CA LEU A 47 2.15 15.59 -0.81
C LEU A 47 3.65 15.38 -0.62
N LEU A 48 4.31 16.30 0.03
CA LEU A 48 5.76 16.30 0.21
C LEU A 48 6.08 16.35 1.70
N PHE A 49 6.81 15.38 2.21
CA PHE A 49 7.37 15.43 3.55
C PHE A 49 8.73 16.12 3.48
N GLU A 50 8.81 17.38 3.90
CA GLU A 50 10.09 18.10 3.98
C GLU A 50 10.95 17.64 5.16
N ASN A 51 10.31 17.09 6.19
CA ASN A 51 10.95 16.39 7.31
C ASN A 51 10.60 14.91 7.28
N LEU A 52 11.32 14.11 8.07
CA LEU A 52 11.00 12.70 8.24
C LEU A 52 9.56 12.53 8.79
N MET A 53 8.89 11.49 8.35
CA MET A 53 7.51 11.21 8.72
C MET A 53 7.39 10.96 10.23
N ASP A 54 6.35 11.49 10.83
CA ASP A 54 5.97 11.29 12.22
C ASP A 54 4.63 10.55 12.36
N SER A 55 4.19 10.30 13.59
CA SER A 55 2.96 9.56 13.90
C SER A 55 1.66 10.31 13.57
N LYS A 56 1.70 11.56 13.11
CA LYS A 56 0.51 12.31 12.68
C LYS A 56 0.06 11.92 11.28
N ALA A 57 0.98 11.42 10.46
CA ALA A 57 0.67 10.87 9.17
C ALA A 57 0.32 9.39 9.33
N LEU A 58 -0.98 9.07 9.26
CA LEU A 58 -1.46 7.69 9.34
C LEU A 58 -1.31 7.03 7.96
N TRP A 59 -0.13 6.48 7.74
CA TRP A 59 0.22 5.67 6.57
C TRP A 59 0.64 4.29 7.05
N LEU A 60 0.31 3.25 6.26
CA LEU A 60 0.80 1.90 6.54
C LEU A 60 2.29 1.79 6.20
N THR A 61 3.06 1.18 7.07
CA THR A 61 4.49 0.87 6.91
C THR A 61 5.40 2.02 6.46
N PRO A 62 5.25 3.26 6.97
CA PRO A 62 6.19 4.32 6.66
C PRO A 62 7.54 4.06 7.34
N ASN A 63 8.62 4.65 6.81
CA ASN A 63 9.90 4.69 7.50
C ASN A 63 10.28 6.12 7.90
N THR A 64 11.23 6.23 8.82
CA THR A 64 11.75 7.50 9.34
C THR A 64 13.20 7.77 8.93
N VAL A 65 13.70 7.10 7.89
CA VAL A 65 15.09 7.23 7.39
C VAL A 65 15.17 7.87 6.00
N SER A 66 14.05 8.01 5.32
CA SER A 66 13.93 8.69 4.03
C SER A 66 12.71 9.61 4.02
N ILE A 67 12.72 10.59 3.14
CA ILE A 67 11.54 11.44 2.93
C ILE A 67 10.62 10.83 1.90
N TYR A 68 9.32 11.02 2.09
CA TYR A 68 8.30 10.56 1.17
C TYR A 68 7.68 11.70 0.38
N MET A 69 7.35 11.40 -0.86
CA MET A 69 6.52 12.19 -1.73
C MET A 69 5.46 11.28 -2.34
N ALA A 70 4.24 11.75 -2.45
CA ALA A 70 3.17 10.98 -3.06
C ALA A 70 2.14 11.86 -3.74
N MET A 71 1.43 11.30 -4.70
CA MET A 71 0.29 11.94 -5.32
C MET A 71 -0.73 10.92 -5.80
N TRP A 72 -1.94 11.38 -6.02
CA TRP A 72 -2.94 10.64 -6.75
C TRP A 72 -2.97 11.08 -8.21
N LEU A 73 -2.90 10.11 -9.11
CA LEU A 73 -2.97 10.31 -10.56
C LEU A 73 -4.31 9.77 -11.07
N GLU A 74 -5.00 10.55 -11.86
CA GLU A 74 -6.21 10.15 -12.58
C GLU A 74 -5.98 10.34 -14.08
N LEU A 75 -6.02 9.24 -14.83
CA LEU A 75 -5.91 9.26 -16.28
C LEU A 75 -7.24 9.65 -16.91
N GLY A 76 -7.18 10.42 -17.98
CA GLY A 76 -8.29 10.62 -18.90
C GLY A 76 -8.19 9.66 -20.09
N ASP A 77 -8.66 10.11 -21.23
CA ASP A 77 -8.64 9.35 -22.49
C ASP A 77 -7.27 9.35 -23.18
N GLU A 78 -6.31 10.13 -22.69
CA GLU A 78 -4.97 10.25 -23.25
C GLU A 78 -3.87 9.84 -22.26
N PRO A 79 -2.68 9.45 -22.76
CA PRO A 79 -1.55 9.10 -21.92
C PRO A 79 -1.08 10.24 -21.04
N MET A 80 -0.66 9.91 -19.82
CA MET A 80 -0.10 10.86 -18.86
C MET A 80 1.42 10.72 -18.78
N VAL A 81 2.13 11.82 -18.87
CA VAL A 81 3.57 11.89 -18.66
C VAL A 81 3.89 12.16 -17.21
N ILE A 82 4.87 11.42 -16.67
CA ILE A 82 5.48 11.67 -15.35
C ILE A 82 6.96 11.90 -15.57
N GLU A 83 7.46 13.10 -15.27
CA GLU A 83 8.89 13.40 -15.23
C GLU A 83 9.42 13.16 -13.82
N THR A 84 10.38 12.25 -13.69
CA THR A 84 10.86 11.78 -12.39
C THR A 84 12.27 12.32 -12.07
N PRO A 85 12.54 12.69 -10.82
CA PRO A 85 13.88 13.12 -10.41
C PRO A 85 14.85 11.94 -10.32
N PRO A 86 16.17 12.20 -10.41
CA PRO A 86 17.19 11.19 -10.18
C PRO A 86 17.32 10.82 -8.69
N ASN A 87 17.95 9.66 -8.42
CA ASN A 87 18.30 9.18 -7.08
C ASN A 87 17.10 9.02 -6.13
N VAL A 88 15.97 8.63 -6.66
CA VAL A 88 14.76 8.29 -5.91
C VAL A 88 14.47 6.80 -6.02
N LEU A 89 13.58 6.32 -5.15
CA LEU A 89 12.98 5.00 -5.26
C LEU A 89 11.47 5.22 -5.31
N GLY A 90 10.85 4.98 -6.46
CA GLY A 90 9.44 5.25 -6.69
C GLY A 90 8.69 4.09 -7.33
N ILE A 91 7.41 4.01 -7.03
CA ILE A 91 6.48 3.04 -7.58
C ILE A 91 5.20 3.72 -8.06
N ILE A 92 4.55 3.09 -9.01
CA ILE A 92 3.21 3.41 -9.50
C ILE A 92 2.39 2.14 -9.37
N ASP A 93 1.35 2.19 -8.53
CA ASP A 93 0.39 1.11 -8.37
C ASP A 93 -0.99 1.56 -8.86
N ASP A 94 -1.75 0.66 -9.49
CA ASP A 94 -3.07 0.95 -10.04
C ASP A 94 -4.16 0.97 -8.95
N HIS A 95 -5.36 1.40 -9.30
CA HIS A 95 -6.48 1.52 -8.35
C HIS A 95 -6.99 0.17 -7.82
N TRP A 96 -6.64 -0.96 -8.47
CA TRP A 96 -6.84 -2.31 -7.95
C TRP A 96 -5.71 -2.80 -7.06
N PHE A 97 -4.70 -1.95 -6.85
CA PHE A 97 -3.45 -2.23 -6.14
C PHE A 97 -2.58 -3.26 -6.84
N ASN A 98 -2.54 -3.23 -8.17
CA ASN A 98 -1.54 -3.98 -8.92
C ASN A 98 -0.37 -3.07 -9.27
N TYR A 99 0.80 -3.67 -9.37
CA TYR A 99 2.01 -3.00 -9.83
C TYR A 99 1.87 -2.55 -11.29
N VAL A 100 2.27 -1.30 -11.56
CA VAL A 100 2.31 -0.71 -12.90
C VAL A 100 3.74 -0.45 -13.34
N ALA A 101 4.52 0.28 -12.55
CA ALA A 101 5.91 0.59 -12.88
C ALA A 101 6.73 1.01 -11.65
N ASP A 102 8.02 0.69 -11.69
CA ASP A 102 9.03 1.32 -10.85
C ASP A 102 9.69 2.49 -11.58
N PHE A 103 10.12 3.51 -10.85
CA PHE A 103 11.01 4.55 -11.33
C PHE A 103 12.11 4.86 -10.30
N GLY A 104 13.17 5.50 -10.77
CA GLY A 104 14.37 5.73 -9.95
C GLY A 104 15.23 4.48 -9.84
N ASN A 105 15.80 4.20 -8.68
CA ASN A 105 16.85 3.19 -8.49
C ASN A 105 16.43 1.76 -8.89
N ALA A 106 15.17 1.40 -8.70
CA ALA A 106 14.61 0.11 -9.11
C ALA A 106 14.02 0.13 -10.52
N GLY A 107 13.77 1.31 -11.08
CA GLY A 107 13.11 1.51 -12.36
C GLY A 107 14.03 1.34 -13.58
N PRO A 108 13.43 1.36 -14.78
CA PRO A 108 14.18 1.27 -16.05
C PRO A 108 15.11 2.47 -16.28
N ASP A 109 14.87 3.61 -15.63
CA ASP A 109 15.73 4.80 -15.65
C ASP A 109 17.01 4.63 -14.81
N LYS A 110 17.11 3.57 -13.99
CA LYS A 110 18.28 3.21 -13.19
C LYS A 110 18.78 4.34 -12.31
N GLY A 111 17.86 5.08 -11.68
CA GLY A 111 18.16 6.19 -10.80
C GLY A 111 18.61 7.48 -11.48
N LYS A 112 18.56 7.55 -12.80
CA LYS A 112 18.96 8.76 -13.55
C LYS A 112 17.85 9.80 -13.65
N GLY A 113 16.63 9.41 -13.30
CA GLY A 113 15.41 10.14 -13.65
C GLY A 113 15.04 9.93 -15.11
N GLY A 114 13.81 10.28 -15.46
CA GLY A 114 13.33 10.05 -16.82
C GLY A 114 11.90 10.55 -17.03
N LYS A 115 11.38 10.22 -18.20
CA LYS A 115 9.99 10.48 -18.57
C LYS A 115 9.27 9.16 -18.72
N PHE A 116 8.26 8.97 -17.91
CA PHE A 116 7.36 7.81 -17.95
C PHE A 116 6.08 8.20 -18.68
N LEU A 117 5.55 7.30 -19.46
CA LEU A 117 4.28 7.48 -20.18
C LEU A 117 3.31 6.40 -19.75
N ILE A 118 2.29 6.79 -18.99
CA ILE A 118 1.26 5.89 -18.48
C ILE A 118 0.11 5.88 -19.47
N ILE A 119 -0.15 4.73 -20.06
CA ILE A 119 -1.14 4.54 -21.14
C ILE A 119 -2.46 4.08 -20.50
N PRO A 120 -3.56 4.87 -20.64
CA PRO A 120 -4.84 4.53 -20.05
C PRO A 120 -5.49 3.29 -20.71
N PRO A 121 -6.50 2.69 -20.05
CA PRO A 121 -7.27 1.59 -20.60
C PRO A 121 -7.88 1.97 -21.95
N GLY A 122 -7.76 1.05 -22.92
CA GLY A 122 -8.41 1.20 -24.25
C GLY A 122 -7.76 2.21 -25.20
N TYR A 123 -6.69 2.90 -24.82
CA TYR A 123 -5.99 3.84 -25.70
C TYR A 123 -5.50 3.17 -26.99
N LYS A 124 -5.75 3.82 -28.14
CA LYS A 124 -5.40 3.35 -29.49
C LYS A 124 -4.53 4.31 -30.29
N GLY A 125 -4.17 5.46 -29.69
CA GLY A 125 -3.34 6.45 -30.36
C GLY A 125 -1.87 6.06 -30.42
N ASP A 126 -1.07 6.92 -31.05
CA ASP A 126 0.36 6.73 -31.20
C ASP A 126 1.12 6.87 -29.88
N ILE A 127 2.13 6.02 -29.70
CA ILE A 127 3.04 6.07 -28.55
C ILE A 127 4.38 6.65 -29.03
N PRO A 128 4.70 7.89 -28.63
CA PRO A 128 5.94 8.52 -29.08
C PRO A 128 7.18 7.88 -28.44
N LYS A 129 8.31 7.96 -29.12
CA LYS A 129 9.60 7.50 -28.60
C LYS A 129 10.14 8.44 -27.50
N GLY A 130 11.03 7.92 -26.65
CA GLY A 130 11.73 8.69 -25.64
C GLY A 130 11.10 8.64 -24.24
N TYR A 131 10.15 7.74 -24.04
CA TYR A 131 9.51 7.49 -22.75
C TYR A 131 9.74 6.05 -22.28
N HIS A 132 9.76 5.86 -20.98
CA HIS A 132 9.51 4.55 -20.38
C HIS A 132 8.00 4.34 -20.36
N VAL A 133 7.51 3.39 -21.12
CA VAL A 133 6.07 3.18 -21.35
C VAL A 133 5.53 2.13 -20.38
N ALA A 134 4.44 2.45 -19.70
CA ALA A 134 3.69 1.52 -18.87
C ALA A 134 2.21 1.54 -19.26
N HIS A 135 1.64 0.37 -19.50
CA HIS A 135 0.21 0.19 -19.76
C HIS A 135 -0.50 -0.15 -18.45
N THR A 136 -1.64 0.47 -18.22
CA THR A 136 -2.47 0.20 -17.05
C THR A 136 -3.87 -0.27 -17.43
N LYS A 137 -4.56 -0.85 -16.46
CA LYS A 137 -5.94 -1.33 -16.58
C LYS A 137 -6.95 -0.46 -15.85
N THR A 138 -6.48 0.60 -15.17
CA THR A 138 -7.31 1.52 -14.40
C THR A 138 -7.07 2.97 -14.78
N TYR A 139 -7.94 3.86 -14.34
CA TYR A 139 -7.76 5.29 -14.48
C TYR A 139 -7.07 5.91 -13.25
N GLY A 140 -7.34 5.42 -12.05
CA GLY A 140 -6.72 5.89 -10.82
C GLY A 140 -5.39 5.19 -10.53
N HIS A 141 -4.41 5.95 -10.00
CA HIS A 141 -3.10 5.42 -9.61
C HIS A 141 -2.55 6.14 -8.38
N TRP A 142 -1.90 5.37 -7.55
CA TRP A 142 -1.05 5.89 -6.50
C TRP A 142 0.39 5.97 -6.98
N VAL A 143 0.96 7.17 -6.93
CA VAL A 143 2.37 7.41 -7.24
C VAL A 143 3.06 7.81 -5.96
N ILE A 144 4.03 7.02 -5.53
CA ILE A 144 4.82 7.31 -4.33
C ILE A 144 6.31 7.14 -4.64
N TRP A 145 7.10 8.02 -4.08
CA TRP A 145 8.56 7.89 -4.13
C TRP A 145 9.20 8.42 -2.86
N ARG A 146 10.42 8.03 -2.65
CA ARG A 146 11.22 8.47 -1.53
C ARG A 146 12.60 8.93 -1.99
N GLY A 147 13.07 10.00 -1.35
CA GLY A 147 14.39 10.57 -1.53
C GLY A 147 15.28 10.31 -0.31
N SER A 148 16.57 10.16 -0.55
CA SER A 148 17.55 9.95 0.50
C SER A 148 17.97 11.28 1.12
N GLN A 149 18.29 11.25 2.42
CA GLN A 149 18.99 12.34 3.10
C GLN A 149 20.46 12.39 2.65
N VAL A 150 21.02 13.58 2.64
CA VAL A 150 22.46 13.79 2.42
C VAL A 150 23.06 14.35 3.72
N ASN A 151 23.84 13.55 4.42
CA ASN A 151 24.39 13.90 5.76
C ASN A 151 23.32 14.35 6.76
N GLY A 152 22.16 13.69 6.76
CA GLY A 152 21.02 14.04 7.61
C GLY A 152 20.14 15.19 7.11
N ASP A 153 20.51 15.84 6.01
CA ASP A 153 19.73 16.94 5.39
C ASP A 153 18.73 16.38 4.35
N THR A 154 17.46 16.75 4.47
CA THR A 154 16.37 16.39 3.56
C THR A 154 16.23 17.35 2.39
N ALA A 155 16.72 18.58 2.51
CA ALA A 155 16.52 19.64 1.53
C ALA A 155 17.02 19.30 0.12
N PRO A 156 18.13 18.59 -0.11
CA PRO A 156 18.57 18.25 -1.45
C PRO A 156 17.54 17.44 -2.23
N ALA A 157 16.92 16.42 -1.60
CA ALA A 157 15.90 15.59 -2.25
C ALA A 157 14.59 16.37 -2.47
N VAL A 158 14.19 17.19 -1.49
CA VAL A 158 13.02 18.09 -1.59
C VAL A 158 13.18 19.05 -2.77
N ASN A 159 14.30 19.75 -2.84
CA ASN A 159 14.55 20.76 -3.87
C ASN A 159 14.65 20.12 -5.26
N THR A 160 15.30 18.95 -5.37
CA THR A 160 15.39 18.21 -6.63
C THR A 160 14.02 17.80 -7.11
N THR A 161 13.18 17.29 -6.22
CA THR A 161 11.80 16.92 -6.55
C THR A 161 10.99 18.13 -7.03
N LYS A 162 10.97 19.22 -6.28
CA LYS A 162 10.23 20.44 -6.66
C LYS A 162 10.69 21.01 -8.02
N LYS A 163 11.96 20.86 -8.33
CA LYS A 163 12.54 21.35 -9.60
C LYS A 163 12.16 20.48 -10.79
N ILE A 164 12.16 19.13 -10.64
CA ILE A 164 12.12 18.21 -11.77
C ILE A 164 10.75 17.54 -11.92
N PHE A 165 10.12 17.14 -10.81
CA PHE A 165 8.90 16.32 -10.89
C PHE A 165 7.75 17.09 -11.55
N ARG A 166 7.18 16.51 -12.60
CA ARG A 166 6.03 17.07 -13.35
C ARG A 166 5.11 15.93 -13.76
N VAL A 167 3.82 16.23 -13.78
CA VAL A 167 2.78 15.35 -14.32
C VAL A 167 1.89 16.15 -15.25
N TYR A 168 1.64 15.62 -16.44
CA TYR A 168 0.82 16.29 -17.43
C TYR A 168 0.32 15.33 -18.52
N PRO A 169 -0.86 15.61 -19.13
CA PRO A 169 -1.31 14.88 -20.31
C PRO A 169 -0.31 15.02 -21.47
N LEU A 170 -0.14 13.98 -22.27
CA LEU A 170 0.83 13.97 -23.37
C LEU A 170 0.65 15.15 -24.35
N SER A 171 -0.59 15.57 -24.56
CA SER A 171 -0.93 16.75 -25.37
C SER A 171 -0.32 18.06 -24.85
N GLN A 172 -0.04 18.15 -23.54
CA GLN A 172 0.52 19.34 -22.88
C GLN A 172 2.05 19.33 -22.76
N LYS A 173 2.75 18.40 -23.43
CA LYS A 173 4.20 18.26 -23.36
C LYS A 173 5.00 19.52 -23.69
N GLY A 174 4.41 20.42 -24.48
CA GLY A 174 5.03 21.72 -24.88
C GLY A 174 4.90 22.83 -23.81
N ASN A 175 3.94 22.69 -22.90
CA ASN A 175 3.70 23.64 -21.82
C ASN A 175 3.11 22.90 -20.61
N PRO A 176 3.92 22.11 -19.89
CA PRO A 176 3.45 21.38 -18.71
C PRO A 176 2.93 22.32 -17.62
N PRO A 177 1.83 21.98 -16.94
CA PRO A 177 1.34 22.75 -15.81
C PRO A 177 2.32 22.72 -14.64
N GLU A 178 2.24 23.75 -13.80
CA GLU A 178 2.98 23.76 -12.55
C GLU A 178 2.38 22.76 -11.55
N MET A 179 3.26 22.14 -10.73
CA MET A 179 2.86 21.25 -9.68
C MET A 179 2.66 22.01 -8.37
N ASN A 180 1.62 21.64 -7.64
CA ASN A 180 1.34 22.17 -6.31
C ASN A 180 1.95 21.24 -5.25
N PHE A 181 3.10 21.63 -4.69
CA PHE A 181 3.78 20.88 -3.63
C PHE A 181 3.30 21.33 -2.26
N ILE A 182 2.60 20.45 -1.56
CA ILE A 182 2.08 20.70 -0.22
C ILE A 182 2.97 20.01 0.81
N ASN A 183 3.62 20.82 1.67
CA ASN A 183 4.34 20.26 2.81
C ASN A 183 3.34 19.68 3.83
N VAL A 184 3.38 18.35 4.01
CA VAL A 184 2.51 17.62 4.94
C VAL A 184 3.24 17.15 6.20
N SER A 185 4.51 17.54 6.39
CA SER A 185 5.25 17.23 7.62
C SER A 185 4.54 17.80 8.85
N GLY A 186 4.34 16.96 9.85
CA GLY A 186 3.68 17.34 11.10
C GLY A 186 2.18 17.61 10.99
N LYS A 187 1.55 17.38 9.82
CA LYS A 187 0.10 17.51 9.64
C LYS A 187 -0.58 16.16 9.85
N PHE A 188 -1.66 16.17 10.63
CA PHE A 188 -2.51 14.98 10.76
C PHE A 188 -3.27 14.71 9.46
N HIS A 189 -3.15 13.48 8.98
CA HIS A 189 -3.97 12.96 7.89
C HIS A 189 -3.99 11.43 7.90
N ASN A 190 -5.02 10.86 7.31
CA ASN A 190 -5.24 9.42 7.29
C ASN A 190 -5.40 8.92 5.85
N THR A 191 -4.58 7.94 5.48
CA THR A 191 -4.63 7.22 4.21
C THR A 191 -4.98 5.74 4.38
N ILE A 192 -5.31 5.32 5.62
CA ILE A 192 -5.61 3.92 5.95
C ILE A 192 -7.08 3.65 5.64
N HIS A 193 -7.35 2.50 5.04
CA HIS A 193 -8.70 2.01 4.76
C HIS A 193 -9.54 1.82 6.03
N ARG A 194 -10.84 1.75 5.86
CA ARG A 194 -11.77 1.35 6.93
C ARG A 194 -11.58 -0.13 7.26
N MET A 195 -11.91 -0.48 8.51
CA MET A 195 -11.81 -1.86 9.01
C MET A 195 -13.18 -2.42 9.44
N ASP A 196 -14.19 -1.58 9.45
CA ASP A 196 -15.60 -1.86 9.76
C ASP A 196 -16.44 -2.03 8.49
N TYR A 197 -17.77 -1.99 8.63
CA TYR A 197 -18.70 -2.07 7.50
C TYR A 197 -18.36 -1.09 6.35
N GLU A 198 -17.85 0.10 6.65
CA GLU A 198 -17.57 1.13 5.64
C GLU A 198 -16.47 0.69 4.62
N ILE A 199 -15.73 -0.38 4.91
CA ILE A 199 -14.80 -0.98 3.93
C ILE A 199 -15.51 -1.40 2.63
N PHE A 200 -16.76 -1.88 2.72
CA PHE A 200 -17.53 -2.24 1.53
C PHE A 200 -17.93 -1.03 0.70
N GLU A 201 -18.12 0.12 1.34
CA GLU A 201 -18.37 1.39 0.65
C GLU A 201 -17.11 1.86 -0.08
N GLU A 202 -15.93 1.77 0.56
CA GLU A 202 -14.63 2.05 -0.07
C GLU A 202 -14.38 1.14 -1.27
N ILE A 203 -14.63 -0.17 -1.14
CA ILE A 203 -14.52 -1.12 -2.25
C ILE A 203 -15.48 -0.74 -3.38
N ASN A 204 -16.72 -0.38 -3.06
CA ASN A 204 -17.70 0.03 -4.05
C ASN A 204 -17.25 1.29 -4.81
N GLU A 205 -16.66 2.29 -4.14
CA GLU A 205 -16.12 3.49 -4.81
C GLU A 205 -15.17 3.12 -5.94
N VAL A 206 -14.23 2.20 -5.70
CA VAL A 206 -13.27 1.75 -6.71
C VAL A 206 -13.94 0.94 -7.82
N VAL A 207 -14.87 0.02 -7.48
CA VAL A 207 -15.62 -0.76 -8.47
C VAL A 207 -16.44 0.17 -9.39
N GLN A 208 -17.00 1.25 -8.87
CA GLN A 208 -17.71 2.22 -9.69
C GLN A 208 -16.78 3.07 -10.56
N ALA A 209 -15.58 3.40 -10.08
CA ALA A 209 -14.64 4.24 -10.81
C ALA A 209 -13.96 3.50 -11.97
N GLU A 210 -13.55 2.24 -11.77
CA GLU A 210 -12.61 1.57 -12.65
C GLU A 210 -13.23 0.60 -13.65
N PRO A 211 -12.58 0.34 -14.80
CA PRO A 211 -13.06 -0.67 -15.76
C PRO A 211 -13.08 -2.07 -15.14
N ALA A 212 -14.18 -2.80 -15.36
CA ALA A 212 -14.33 -4.17 -14.86
C ALA A 212 -13.30 -5.14 -15.46
N GLU A 213 -12.89 -4.91 -16.70
CA GLU A 213 -11.90 -5.70 -17.43
C GLU A 213 -10.51 -5.66 -16.80
N GLY A 214 -10.27 -4.68 -15.91
CA GLY A 214 -9.03 -4.55 -15.14
C GLY A 214 -8.92 -5.51 -13.97
N GLN A 215 -10.03 -6.15 -13.56
CA GLN A 215 -10.10 -6.98 -12.37
C GLN A 215 -10.48 -8.42 -12.71
N ASN A 216 -10.16 -9.34 -11.80
CA ASN A 216 -10.57 -10.74 -11.90
C ASN A 216 -12.12 -10.85 -11.86
N PRO A 217 -12.76 -11.47 -12.87
CA PRO A 217 -14.23 -11.60 -12.93
C PRO A 217 -14.81 -12.44 -11.78
N GLU A 218 -14.06 -13.40 -11.22
CA GLU A 218 -14.48 -14.16 -10.04
C GLU A 218 -14.61 -13.26 -8.81
N LEU A 219 -13.63 -12.36 -8.59
CA LEU A 219 -13.69 -11.38 -7.51
C LEU A 219 -14.86 -10.41 -7.70
N LEU A 220 -15.06 -9.91 -8.92
CA LEU A 220 -16.20 -9.05 -9.22
C LEU A 220 -17.54 -9.77 -9.03
N GLY A 221 -17.60 -11.06 -9.34
CA GLY A 221 -18.75 -11.93 -9.08
C GLY A 221 -19.03 -12.10 -7.59
N LEU A 222 -17.99 -12.27 -6.78
CA LEU A 222 -18.10 -12.33 -5.32
C LEU A 222 -18.64 -11.00 -4.77
N LEU A 223 -18.09 -9.86 -5.19
CA LEU A 223 -18.57 -8.53 -4.81
C LEU A 223 -20.01 -8.27 -5.26
N ALA A 224 -20.35 -8.66 -6.48
CA ALA A 224 -21.73 -8.54 -6.99
C ALA A 224 -22.72 -9.37 -6.16
N SER A 225 -22.31 -10.51 -5.61
CA SER A 225 -23.17 -11.37 -4.78
C SER A 225 -23.57 -10.74 -3.44
N ILE A 226 -22.83 -9.73 -2.98
CA ILE A 226 -23.14 -8.97 -1.75
C ILE A 226 -23.70 -7.56 -2.08
N GLY A 227 -23.98 -7.27 -3.36
CA GLY A 227 -24.59 -6.04 -3.80
C GLY A 227 -23.64 -4.99 -4.39
N ILE A 228 -22.32 -5.21 -4.38
CA ILE A 228 -21.35 -4.30 -4.99
C ILE A 228 -21.18 -4.65 -6.48
N LYS A 229 -21.80 -3.86 -7.34
CA LYS A 229 -21.90 -4.16 -8.78
C LYS A 229 -21.69 -2.91 -9.62
N LYS A 230 -20.79 -2.98 -10.61
CA LYS A 230 -20.49 -1.89 -11.53
C LYS A 230 -21.76 -1.32 -12.17
N GLY A 231 -21.91 0.01 -12.12
CA GLY A 231 -23.05 0.72 -12.69
C GLY A 231 -24.34 0.65 -11.88
N GLN A 232 -24.28 0.11 -10.65
CA GLN A 232 -25.44 0.06 -9.73
C GLN A 232 -25.06 0.68 -8.38
N PRO A 233 -25.98 1.40 -7.71
CA PRO A 233 -25.75 1.89 -6.36
C PRO A 233 -25.61 0.72 -5.38
N PHE A 234 -24.72 0.88 -4.40
CA PHE A 234 -24.56 -0.06 -3.28
C PHE A 234 -25.49 0.37 -2.14
N GLU A 235 -26.68 -0.18 -2.10
CA GLU A 235 -27.74 0.15 -1.14
C GLU A 235 -28.29 -1.14 -0.50
N PRO A 236 -27.51 -1.82 0.37
CA PRO A 236 -27.95 -3.04 1.03
C PRO A 236 -29.13 -2.74 1.94
N ASP A 237 -30.15 -3.62 1.92
CA ASP A 237 -31.26 -3.54 2.85
C ASP A 237 -30.80 -3.75 4.30
N ALA A 238 -31.69 -3.56 5.28
CA ALA A 238 -31.37 -3.64 6.69
C ALA A 238 -30.82 -5.04 7.08
N ARG A 239 -31.32 -6.11 6.44
CA ARG A 239 -30.85 -7.49 6.64
C ARG A 239 -29.41 -7.63 6.15
N MET A 240 -29.17 -7.29 4.90
CA MET A 240 -27.84 -7.40 4.29
C MET A 240 -26.83 -6.49 5.00
N LYS A 241 -27.20 -5.27 5.36
CA LYS A 241 -26.32 -4.36 6.12
C LYS A 241 -25.89 -4.96 7.45
N LYS A 242 -26.81 -5.61 8.19
CA LYS A 242 -26.48 -6.32 9.43
C LYS A 242 -25.49 -7.46 9.17
N ILE A 243 -25.74 -8.28 8.16
CA ILE A 243 -24.87 -9.41 7.78
C ILE A 243 -23.47 -8.90 7.40
N LEU A 244 -23.37 -7.86 6.60
CA LEU A 244 -22.08 -7.29 6.18
C LEU A 244 -21.33 -6.64 7.32
N THR A 245 -22.04 -6.04 8.30
CA THR A 245 -21.40 -5.53 9.52
C THR A 245 -20.76 -6.66 10.32
N GLU A 246 -21.48 -7.74 10.57
CA GLU A 246 -20.95 -8.94 11.25
C GLU A 246 -19.80 -9.58 10.44
N ALA A 247 -19.91 -9.60 9.10
CA ALA A 247 -18.87 -10.11 8.22
C ALA A 247 -17.59 -9.26 8.25
N ALA A 248 -17.72 -7.94 8.34
CA ALA A 248 -16.56 -7.03 8.47
C ALA A 248 -15.83 -7.25 9.82
N ASP A 249 -16.58 -7.37 10.92
CA ASP A 249 -16.01 -7.66 12.24
C ASP A 249 -15.20 -8.97 12.23
N VAL A 250 -15.79 -10.05 11.67
CA VAL A 250 -15.10 -11.35 11.54
C VAL A 250 -13.92 -11.25 10.58
N GLY A 251 -14.06 -10.56 9.45
CA GLY A 251 -12.99 -10.32 8.48
C GLY A 251 -11.78 -9.62 9.11
N ALA A 252 -12.04 -8.54 9.86
CA ALA A 252 -11.00 -7.78 10.55
C ALA A 252 -10.27 -8.60 11.63
N VAL A 253 -10.98 -9.41 12.39
CA VAL A 253 -10.36 -10.32 13.37
C VAL A 253 -9.57 -11.42 12.68
N THR A 254 -10.13 -11.99 11.60
CA THR A 254 -9.47 -13.05 10.83
C THR A 254 -8.13 -12.59 10.27
N VAL A 255 -8.09 -11.41 9.63
CA VAL A 255 -6.83 -10.92 9.03
C VAL A 255 -5.78 -10.59 10.08
N ARG A 256 -6.18 -10.10 11.26
CA ARG A 256 -5.27 -9.92 12.41
C ARG A 256 -4.69 -11.24 12.88
N ALA A 257 -5.52 -12.28 12.96
CA ALA A 257 -5.07 -13.63 13.31
C ALA A 257 -4.09 -14.19 12.27
N LEU A 258 -4.37 -14.02 10.97
CA LEU A 258 -3.48 -14.42 9.88
C LEU A 258 -2.12 -13.71 9.94
N ALA A 259 -2.10 -12.43 10.29
CA ALA A 259 -0.85 -11.67 10.44
C ALA A 259 -0.06 -12.06 11.70
N ALA A 260 -0.76 -12.26 12.83
CA ALA A 260 -0.13 -12.60 14.10
C ALA A 260 0.41 -14.04 14.10
N ARG A 261 -0.30 -14.96 13.42
CA ARG A 261 0.02 -16.40 13.36
C ARG A 261 -0.34 -16.98 11.99
N PRO A 262 0.47 -16.75 10.95
CA PRO A 262 0.29 -17.44 9.68
C PRO A 262 0.16 -18.96 9.88
N ARG A 263 -0.79 -19.59 9.17
CA ARG A 263 -1.19 -20.96 9.44
C ARG A 263 -0.25 -22.05 8.92
N GLU A 264 0.63 -21.67 7.98
CA GLU A 264 1.52 -22.59 7.28
C GLU A 264 2.99 -22.17 7.45
N ASP A 265 3.87 -23.14 7.58
CA ASP A 265 5.32 -22.93 7.76
C ASP A 265 5.96 -22.13 6.62
N LYS A 266 5.40 -22.20 5.40
CA LYS A 266 5.90 -21.47 4.22
C LYS A 266 5.89 -19.94 4.39
N PHE A 267 5.07 -19.42 5.29
CA PHE A 267 5.06 -17.99 5.60
C PHE A 267 6.22 -17.56 6.51
N TYR A 268 6.88 -18.47 7.21
CA TYR A 268 7.94 -18.13 8.15
C TYR A 268 9.31 -18.25 7.50
N TYR A 269 10.18 -17.26 7.75
CA TYR A 269 11.58 -17.35 7.36
C TYR A 269 12.36 -18.42 8.16
N TYR A 270 11.96 -18.63 9.41
CA TYR A 270 12.55 -19.59 10.34
C TYR A 270 11.43 -20.29 11.11
N PRO A 271 10.78 -21.33 10.50
CA PRO A 271 9.65 -22.02 11.10
C PRO A 271 10.03 -22.63 12.46
N GLY A 272 9.20 -22.39 13.47
CA GLY A 272 9.44 -22.88 14.83
C GLY A 272 10.51 -22.12 15.64
N GLU A 273 11.28 -21.23 15.01
CA GLU A 273 12.38 -20.49 15.66
C GLU A 273 12.07 -19.00 15.81
N SER A 274 11.25 -18.44 14.91
CA SER A 274 11.02 -16.99 14.82
C SER A 274 9.61 -16.66 14.33
N VAL A 275 9.12 -15.48 14.70
CA VAL A 275 7.85 -14.92 14.22
C VAL A 275 7.99 -14.14 12.91
N TRP A 276 9.22 -14.02 12.38
CA TRP A 276 9.43 -13.31 11.13
C TRP A 276 8.79 -14.05 9.96
N ALA A 277 7.85 -13.39 9.29
CA ALA A 277 7.07 -13.96 8.21
C ALA A 277 7.20 -13.16 6.92
N THR A 278 6.93 -13.81 5.80
CA THR A 278 6.81 -13.20 4.49
C THR A 278 5.37 -13.30 4.00
N PRO A 279 4.77 -12.24 3.46
CA PRO A 279 3.49 -12.34 2.76
C PRO A 279 3.63 -12.96 1.36
N PHE A 280 4.87 -13.20 0.90
CA PHE A 280 5.21 -13.64 -0.46
C PHE A 280 5.93 -15.00 -0.45
N PRO A 281 5.34 -16.09 0.03
CA PRO A 281 6.03 -17.39 0.12
C PRO A 281 6.50 -17.90 -1.25
N GLY A 282 5.74 -17.64 -2.32
CA GLY A 282 6.11 -17.96 -3.70
C GLY A 282 7.14 -17.00 -4.34
N GLY A 283 7.61 -15.98 -3.61
CA GLY A 283 8.55 -14.98 -4.14
C GLY A 283 7.95 -14.05 -5.23
N SER A 284 6.63 -13.97 -5.33
CA SER A 284 5.91 -13.14 -6.28
C SER A 284 5.23 -11.95 -5.58
N HIS A 285 5.45 -10.73 -6.09
CA HIS A 285 4.74 -9.53 -5.63
C HIS A 285 3.24 -9.55 -5.96
N GLU A 286 2.81 -10.43 -6.87
CA GLU A 286 1.41 -10.68 -7.19
C GLU A 286 0.77 -11.73 -6.25
N PHE A 287 1.49 -12.15 -5.20
CA PHE A 287 1.08 -13.20 -4.26
C PHE A 287 0.82 -14.57 -4.95
N ILE A 288 1.54 -14.88 -6.00
CA ILE A 288 1.40 -16.15 -6.72
C ILE A 288 2.41 -17.18 -6.20
N GLU A 289 1.93 -18.39 -5.90
CA GLU A 289 2.72 -19.56 -5.61
C GLU A 289 2.12 -20.74 -6.39
N ASP A 290 2.93 -21.45 -7.16
CA ASP A 290 2.52 -22.59 -7.99
C ASP A 290 1.28 -22.31 -8.87
N GLY A 291 1.16 -21.09 -9.38
CA GLY A 291 0.06 -20.65 -10.25
C GLY A 291 -1.23 -20.25 -9.51
N ALA A 292 -1.26 -20.30 -8.18
CA ALA A 292 -2.40 -19.90 -7.36
C ALA A 292 -2.11 -18.66 -6.52
N VAL A 293 -3.15 -17.86 -6.24
CA VAL A 293 -3.03 -16.72 -5.35
C VAL A 293 -2.97 -17.19 -3.90
N VAL A 294 -1.94 -16.76 -3.17
CA VAL A 294 -1.81 -16.95 -1.72
C VAL A 294 -2.71 -15.92 -1.02
N ILE A 295 -3.99 -16.25 -0.90
CA ILE A 295 -5.04 -15.32 -0.44
C ILE A 295 -4.81 -14.80 0.99
N ASP A 296 -4.31 -15.65 1.88
CA ASP A 296 -3.99 -15.25 3.26
C ASP A 296 -2.86 -14.22 3.29
N GLY A 297 -1.78 -14.45 2.53
CA GLY A 297 -0.65 -13.52 2.41
C GLY A 297 -1.07 -12.18 1.86
N ARG A 298 -1.88 -12.18 0.80
CA ARG A 298 -2.43 -10.95 0.21
C ARG A 298 -3.30 -10.18 1.20
N ALA A 299 -4.18 -10.88 1.92
CA ALA A 299 -5.08 -10.25 2.88
C ALA A 299 -4.31 -9.56 4.02
N TYR A 300 -3.42 -10.28 4.73
CA TYR A 300 -2.73 -9.66 5.85
C TYR A 300 -1.69 -8.62 5.42
N PHE A 301 -1.10 -8.76 4.22
CA PHE A 301 -0.20 -7.73 3.70
C PHE A 301 -0.93 -6.39 3.55
N HIS A 302 -2.00 -6.36 2.76
CA HIS A 302 -2.72 -5.11 2.49
C HIS A 302 -3.47 -4.52 3.69
N PHE A 303 -3.70 -5.31 4.72
CA PHE A 303 -4.27 -4.82 5.97
C PHE A 303 -3.27 -4.00 6.79
N TYR A 304 -1.97 -4.34 6.73
CA TYR A 304 -0.93 -3.73 7.55
C TYR A 304 0.17 -3.02 6.76
N ALA A 305 0.24 -3.24 5.47
CA ALA A 305 1.30 -2.71 4.62
C ALA A 305 0.75 -2.09 3.32
N THR A 306 1.60 -1.34 2.65
CA THR A 306 1.25 -0.66 1.41
C THR A 306 2.41 -0.66 0.43
N GLY A 307 2.07 -0.51 -0.88
CA GLY A 307 3.02 -0.52 -1.98
C GLY A 307 3.34 -1.92 -2.49
N ILE A 308 3.23 -2.13 -3.80
CA ILE A 308 3.54 -3.40 -4.47
C ILE A 308 4.56 -3.17 -5.59
N THR A 309 5.67 -3.88 -5.52
CA THR A 309 6.71 -3.84 -6.56
C THR A 309 7.48 -5.15 -6.58
N PRO A 310 7.95 -5.60 -7.76
CA PRO A 310 8.87 -6.74 -7.88
C PRO A 310 10.10 -6.63 -6.98
N ALA A 311 10.56 -5.41 -6.69
CA ALA A 311 11.70 -5.15 -5.81
C ALA A 311 11.52 -5.69 -4.39
N MET A 312 10.28 -5.84 -3.89
CA MET A 312 9.98 -6.36 -2.55
C MET A 312 10.27 -7.85 -2.41
N THR A 313 10.25 -8.58 -3.51
CA THR A 313 10.47 -10.04 -3.54
C THR A 313 11.80 -10.40 -4.19
N SER A 314 12.57 -9.42 -4.66
CA SER A 314 13.85 -9.64 -5.32
C SER A 314 14.92 -10.09 -4.34
N LYS A 315 15.56 -11.22 -4.63
CA LYS A 315 16.74 -11.73 -3.89
C LYS A 315 18.06 -11.21 -4.46
N MET A 316 18.05 -10.21 -5.34
CA MET A 316 19.27 -9.68 -5.94
C MET A 316 20.03 -8.81 -4.95
N VAL A 317 21.28 -9.19 -4.67
CA VAL A 317 22.19 -8.42 -3.80
C VAL A 317 22.36 -6.99 -4.34
N GLY A 318 22.13 -6.01 -3.49
CA GLY A 318 22.24 -4.58 -3.83
C GLY A 318 21.09 -4.02 -4.66
N LYS A 319 20.02 -4.80 -4.88
CA LYS A 319 18.82 -4.36 -5.60
C LYS A 319 17.56 -4.83 -4.87
N GLY A 320 16.73 -3.88 -4.48
CA GLY A 320 15.46 -4.13 -3.85
C GLY A 320 15.55 -4.44 -2.36
N SER A 321 14.39 -4.54 -1.74
CA SER A 321 14.21 -4.83 -0.31
C SER A 321 13.42 -6.12 -0.19
N GLN A 322 13.94 -7.10 0.52
CA GLN A 322 13.14 -8.24 0.91
C GLN A 322 12.23 -7.84 2.06
N TYR A 323 10.92 -8.03 1.90
CA TYR A 323 9.94 -7.73 2.92
C TYR A 323 9.88 -8.86 3.94
N ALA A 324 10.16 -8.53 5.20
CA ALA A 324 9.91 -9.40 6.33
C ALA A 324 8.98 -8.67 7.30
N MET A 325 7.94 -9.34 7.76
CA MET A 325 6.96 -8.81 8.69
C MET A 325 7.01 -9.60 9.99
N ALA A 326 6.91 -8.90 11.11
CA ALA A 326 6.65 -9.53 12.40
C ALA A 326 5.49 -8.76 13.04
N TYR A 327 4.39 -9.46 13.27
CA TYR A 327 3.34 -8.94 14.13
C TYR A 327 3.74 -9.25 15.57
N THR A 328 3.95 -8.22 16.33
CA THR A 328 4.23 -8.33 17.77
C THR A 328 3.03 -7.81 18.51
N ASP A 329 2.51 -8.62 19.42
CA ASP A 329 1.43 -8.23 20.32
C ASP A 329 2.00 -7.36 21.45
N ALA A 330 2.56 -6.22 21.05
CA ALA A 330 3.04 -5.21 21.99
C ALA A 330 1.81 -4.44 22.48
N ASP A 331 1.29 -4.82 23.62
CA ASP A 331 0.18 -4.09 24.29
C ASP A 331 0.62 -2.71 24.81
N GLY A 332 1.89 -2.37 24.65
CA GLY A 332 2.51 -1.13 25.09
C GLY A 332 2.58 -0.97 26.62
N LYS A 333 2.30 -2.02 27.39
CA LYS A 333 2.23 -1.96 28.86
C LYS A 333 3.51 -2.42 29.53
N SER A 334 4.26 -3.29 28.87
CA SER A 334 5.51 -3.82 29.42
C SER A 334 6.54 -4.12 28.33
N LEU A 335 7.76 -4.43 28.74
CA LEU A 335 8.81 -5.00 27.91
C LEU A 335 8.85 -6.53 27.98
N ASP A 336 7.82 -7.15 28.58
CA ASP A 336 7.77 -8.61 28.72
C ASP A 336 7.80 -9.28 27.32
N GLY A 337 8.69 -10.24 27.18
CA GLY A 337 8.93 -10.90 25.90
C GLY A 337 9.86 -10.13 24.94
N TRP A 338 10.27 -8.92 25.27
CA TRP A 338 11.23 -8.15 24.47
C TRP A 338 12.64 -8.25 25.05
N LYS A 339 13.61 -8.51 24.20
CA LYS A 339 15.03 -8.50 24.55
C LYS A 339 15.74 -7.39 23.78
N VAL A 340 16.43 -6.54 24.51
CA VAL A 340 17.32 -5.55 23.92
C VAL A 340 18.49 -6.28 23.26
N LEU A 341 18.77 -5.98 21.99
CA LEU A 341 19.88 -6.58 21.27
C LEU A 341 21.18 -5.90 21.66
N GLU A 342 21.96 -6.55 22.55
CA GLU A 342 23.22 -6.02 23.06
C GLU A 342 24.43 -6.40 22.19
N LYS A 343 24.25 -7.28 21.21
CA LYS A 343 25.33 -7.84 20.39
C LYS A 343 24.93 -7.94 18.93
N TYR A 344 25.05 -6.90 18.19
CA TYR A 344 25.14 -6.91 16.73
C TYR A 344 25.66 -5.53 16.32
N ASP A 345 26.93 -5.39 15.99
CA ASP A 345 27.57 -4.23 15.36
C ASP A 345 27.10 -2.81 15.81
N TYR A 346 26.58 -2.71 17.05
CA TYR A 346 26.21 -1.44 17.64
C TYR A 346 27.39 -0.87 18.43
N GLU A 347 27.87 0.27 18.04
CA GLU A 347 28.89 0.99 18.80
C GLU A 347 28.35 1.49 20.13
N ARG A 348 27.08 1.89 20.14
CA ARG A 348 26.34 2.31 21.33
C ARG A 348 24.87 1.97 21.23
N HIS A 349 24.37 1.25 22.20
CA HIS A 349 22.95 0.92 22.32
C HIS A 349 22.17 2.06 23.00
N GLY A 350 21.03 2.48 22.41
CA GLY A 350 20.10 3.41 23.05
C GLY A 350 19.28 2.72 24.15
N LYS A 351 18.68 3.50 25.04
CA LYS A 351 17.76 2.96 26.05
C LYS A 351 16.46 2.49 25.40
N VAL A 352 15.91 1.41 25.96
CA VAL A 352 14.60 0.87 25.57
C VAL A 352 13.70 0.89 26.79
N ARG A 353 12.52 1.47 26.67
CA ARG A 353 11.53 1.54 27.75
C ARG A 353 10.11 1.59 27.21
N VAL A 354 9.15 1.29 28.06
CA VAL A 354 7.75 1.59 27.83
C VAL A 354 7.37 2.87 28.56
N GLU A 355 6.75 3.80 27.88
CA GLU A 355 6.31 5.09 28.40
C GLU A 355 4.95 5.43 27.81
N ASP A 356 3.97 5.68 28.66
CA ASP A 356 2.58 5.98 28.28
C ASP A 356 1.97 4.97 27.27
N GLY A 357 2.23 3.67 27.48
CA GLY A 357 1.75 2.62 26.59
C GLY A 357 2.45 2.54 25.23
N ARG A 358 3.65 3.09 25.11
CA ARG A 358 4.45 3.07 23.88
C ARG A 358 5.83 2.48 24.14
N LEU A 359 6.30 1.66 23.19
CA LEU A 359 7.70 1.23 23.16
C LEU A 359 8.56 2.40 22.67
N VAL A 360 9.43 2.92 23.54
CA VAL A 360 10.35 4.02 23.23
C VAL A 360 11.75 3.45 23.05
N LEU A 361 12.32 3.67 21.87
CA LEU A 361 13.69 3.32 21.53
C LEU A 361 14.49 4.61 21.41
N GLU A 362 15.44 4.84 22.30
CA GLU A 362 16.37 5.96 22.18
C GLU A 362 17.41 5.66 21.11
N LYS A 363 17.98 6.71 20.55
CA LYS A 363 18.99 6.60 19.48
C LYS A 363 20.21 5.79 19.96
N GLY A 364 20.53 4.73 19.22
CA GLY A 364 21.77 3.99 19.29
C GLY A 364 22.73 4.36 18.14
N GLU A 365 23.87 3.74 18.07
CA GLU A 365 24.86 3.92 17.00
C GLU A 365 25.25 2.56 16.42
N PRO A 366 24.86 2.26 15.16
CA PRO A 366 24.06 3.09 14.24
C PRO A 366 22.56 3.11 14.56
N ALA A 367 22.06 2.21 15.41
CA ALA A 367 20.64 2.10 15.75
C ALA A 367 20.42 1.47 17.14
N THR A 368 19.18 1.38 17.59
CA THR A 368 18.75 0.59 18.74
C THR A 368 17.86 -0.53 18.26
N GLY A 369 18.16 -1.76 18.62
CA GLY A 369 17.39 -2.94 18.23
C GLY A 369 16.77 -3.65 19.43
N VAL A 370 15.63 -4.25 19.22
CA VAL A 370 14.94 -5.14 20.16
C VAL A 370 14.47 -6.38 19.44
N ARG A 371 14.41 -7.50 20.15
CA ARG A 371 13.87 -8.76 19.65
C ARG A 371 12.77 -9.24 20.60
N TYR A 372 11.64 -9.63 20.05
CA TYR A 372 10.58 -10.28 20.81
C TYR A 372 10.91 -11.76 21.00
N GLU A 373 10.95 -12.22 22.25
CA GLU A 373 11.18 -13.62 22.64
C GLU A 373 9.99 -14.21 23.41
N GLY A 374 8.83 -13.56 23.38
CA GLY A 374 7.59 -14.06 23.97
C GLY A 374 7.10 -15.37 23.31
N LYS A 375 6.45 -16.21 24.10
CA LYS A 375 5.88 -17.51 23.64
C LYS A 375 4.57 -17.29 22.91
#